data_f25834da67d8cc945376df775d59cde5
#
_entry.id   f25834da67d8cc945376df775d59cde5
#
_cell.length_a   1.000
_cell.length_b   1.000
_cell.length_c   1.000
_cell.angle_alpha   90.00
_cell.angle_beta   90.00
_cell.angle_gamma   90.00
#
_symmetry.space_group_name_H-M   'P 1'
#
loop_
_entity.id
_entity.type
_entity.pdbx_description
1 polymer ?
#
loop_
_entity_poly.entity_id
_entity_poly.type
_entity_poly.pdbx_seq_one_letter_code
_entity_poly.pdbx_strand_id
1 'polypeptide(L)'
;MHVIGRGAAVSSSHESSRGPFAEATGHLGHYLARDGSEGAPVGIDTNRPHAALVVGKRGAGKSHTLGVLAEATARTAGVAPVVVDPMGAFGGLAAGAADDTPTVHASIVEEPRVRADAIPPEVWPELVGLDSNDGPGALVWEAASTADTVEGMLGVVESADADPGVRRAARNHLRRASDWGIFDPAGLVATDLLGSEATVLSLAGVPDAPTSAVTAAVARALYDAREATNPSERLPWLFVDEAHVAIDGVAEQALRTLLTRGRAPGVSLVLATQRPTALPAVAASQADLLLAHRLTSEADIAALSAASPTYLEGRLRDRLPTGRGEALVVDDATESTHTVQVRERDTASGGETPRATRLG
;
A
#
# COMPACT_ATOMS: atom_id res chain seq x y z
N MET A 1 -22.49 -13.73 7.92
CA MET A 1 -21.18 -13.08 8.03
C MET A 1 -21.42 -11.57 8.01
N HIS A 2 -20.91 -10.83 8.98
CA HIS A 2 -20.93 -9.37 8.96
C HIS A 2 -19.83 -8.87 8.04
N VAL A 3 -20.07 -7.82 7.24
CA VAL A 3 -19.13 -7.31 6.24
C VAL A 3 -18.79 -5.87 6.58
N ILE A 4 -17.54 -5.62 6.95
CA ILE A 4 -17.02 -4.28 7.20
C ILE A 4 -16.76 -3.55 5.88
N GLY A 5 -16.77 -2.20 5.92
CA GLY A 5 -16.62 -1.35 4.73
C GLY A 5 -17.87 -1.25 3.86
N ARG A 6 -18.94 -1.96 4.22
CA ARG A 6 -20.21 -1.94 3.50
C ARG A 6 -21.21 -1.05 4.22
N GLY A 7 -21.36 0.19 3.77
CA GLY A 7 -22.40 1.10 4.28
C GLY A 7 -23.79 0.48 4.13
N ALA A 8 -24.75 0.95 4.96
CA ALA A 8 -26.12 0.50 4.91
C ALA A 8 -26.65 0.54 3.47
N ALA A 9 -27.20 -0.57 3.01
CA ALA A 9 -27.84 -0.63 1.69
C ALA A 9 -28.97 0.41 1.69
N VAL A 10 -28.89 1.39 0.78
CA VAL A 10 -30.07 2.15 0.41
C VAL A 10 -31.06 1.10 -0.10
N SER A 11 -32.13 0.87 0.64
CA SER A 11 -33.17 -0.08 0.31
C SER A 11 -33.86 0.35 -0.99
N SER A 12 -33.25 -0.01 -2.13
CA SER A 12 -33.96 -0.06 -3.40
C SER A 12 -34.77 -1.35 -3.38
N SER A 13 -36.09 -1.20 -3.36
CA SER A 13 -37.11 -2.24 -3.43
C SER A 13 -37.04 -3.00 -4.77
N HIS A 14 -36.01 -3.84 -4.97
CA HIS A 14 -35.95 -4.89 -5.97
C HIS A 14 -35.07 -6.02 -5.41
N GLU A 15 -35.62 -6.77 -4.47
CA GLU A 15 -35.23 -8.14 -4.20
C GLU A 15 -35.65 -9.02 -5.37
N SER A 16 -34.82 -9.14 -6.36
CA SER A 16 -34.81 -10.33 -7.24
C SER A 16 -33.59 -10.27 -8.14
N SER A 17 -32.57 -10.90 -7.71
CA SER A 17 -31.54 -11.66 -8.40
C SER A 17 -30.26 -11.63 -7.58
N ARG A 18 -29.86 -12.79 -7.06
CA ARG A 18 -28.48 -13.04 -6.67
C ARG A 18 -27.63 -12.94 -7.93
N GLY A 19 -27.22 -11.71 -8.27
CA GLY A 19 -26.26 -11.47 -9.33
C GLY A 19 -24.86 -11.91 -8.86
N PRO A 20 -23.89 -12.07 -9.77
CA PRO A 20 -22.52 -12.50 -9.49
C PRO A 20 -21.77 -11.60 -8.48
N PHE A 21 -22.32 -10.46 -8.09
CA PHE A 21 -21.77 -9.50 -7.13
C PHE A 21 -22.06 -9.79 -5.66
N ALA A 22 -22.87 -10.82 -5.34
CA ALA A 22 -23.12 -11.21 -3.94
C ALA A 22 -21.89 -11.80 -3.24
N GLU A 23 -20.84 -12.13 -3.99
CA GLU A 23 -19.63 -12.83 -3.53
C GLU A 23 -18.39 -11.94 -3.40
N ALA A 24 -18.45 -10.62 -3.69
CA ALA A 24 -17.32 -9.72 -3.55
C ALA A 24 -17.08 -9.35 -2.06
N THR A 25 -16.87 -10.38 -1.25
CA THR A 25 -16.60 -10.27 0.18
C THR A 25 -15.47 -11.22 0.55
N GLY A 26 -14.38 -10.67 1.09
CA GLY A 26 -13.27 -11.45 1.60
C GLY A 26 -13.46 -11.81 3.07
N HIS A 27 -13.16 -13.04 3.46
CA HIS A 27 -13.16 -13.45 4.86
C HIS A 27 -11.95 -12.86 5.58
N LEU A 28 -12.18 -12.04 6.60
CA LEU A 28 -11.13 -11.39 7.39
C LEU A 28 -10.80 -12.19 8.66
N GLY A 29 -11.80 -12.76 9.34
CA GLY A 29 -11.63 -13.45 10.60
C GLY A 29 -12.94 -13.60 11.37
N HIS A 30 -12.88 -13.54 12.68
CA HIS A 30 -14.02 -13.65 13.58
C HIS A 30 -14.06 -12.51 14.60
N TYR A 31 -15.21 -12.10 15.02
CA TYR A 31 -15.35 -11.22 16.18
C TYR A 31 -14.71 -11.86 17.39
N LEU A 32 -14.07 -11.03 18.22
CA LEU A 32 -13.47 -11.45 19.47
C LEU A 32 -14.21 -10.76 20.62
N ALA A 33 -14.81 -11.55 21.50
CA ALA A 33 -15.44 -11.05 22.70
C ALA A 33 -14.39 -10.69 23.75
N ARG A 34 -14.77 -9.90 24.77
CA ARG A 34 -13.86 -9.46 25.83
C ARG A 34 -13.29 -10.60 26.69
N ASP A 35 -13.97 -11.74 26.73
CA ASP A 35 -13.53 -12.95 27.42
C ASP A 35 -12.61 -13.83 26.55
N GLY A 36 -12.30 -13.39 25.31
CA GLY A 36 -11.46 -14.11 24.35
C GLY A 36 -12.22 -15.16 23.53
N SER A 37 -13.53 -15.29 23.69
CA SER A 37 -14.32 -16.21 22.87
C SER A 37 -14.50 -15.68 21.44
N GLU A 38 -14.43 -16.59 20.48
CA GLU A 38 -14.68 -16.27 19.06
C GLU A 38 -16.18 -16.16 18.80
N GLY A 39 -16.53 -15.08 18.10
CA GLY A 39 -17.90 -14.78 17.70
C GLY A 39 -18.18 -15.11 16.22
N ALA A 40 -19.12 -14.40 15.64
CA ALA A 40 -19.51 -14.57 14.24
C ALA A 40 -18.36 -14.22 13.27
N PRO A 41 -18.32 -14.85 12.08
CA PRO A 41 -17.33 -14.53 11.05
C PRO A 41 -17.51 -13.10 10.52
N VAL A 42 -16.38 -12.44 10.27
CA VAL A 42 -16.26 -11.08 9.74
C VAL A 42 -15.65 -11.12 8.36
N GLY A 43 -16.27 -10.44 7.41
CA GLY A 43 -15.73 -10.21 6.07
C GLY A 43 -15.41 -8.75 5.82
N ILE A 44 -14.68 -8.50 4.73
CA ILE A 44 -14.43 -7.17 4.18
C ILE A 44 -15.11 -7.02 2.82
N ASP A 45 -15.69 -5.86 2.56
CA ASP A 45 -16.25 -5.55 1.24
C ASP A 45 -15.11 -5.30 0.25
N THR A 46 -15.01 -6.15 -0.77
CA THR A 46 -14.02 -6.01 -1.85
C THR A 46 -14.63 -5.41 -3.12
N ASN A 47 -15.92 -5.11 -3.11
CA ASN A 47 -16.66 -4.57 -4.25
C ASN A 47 -16.55 -3.04 -4.39
N ARG A 48 -15.98 -2.37 -3.40
CA ARG A 48 -15.87 -0.91 -3.35
C ARG A 48 -14.42 -0.50 -3.10
N PRO A 49 -14.03 0.70 -3.56
CA PRO A 49 -12.73 1.25 -3.21
C PRO A 49 -12.69 1.67 -1.74
N HIS A 50 -11.59 1.35 -1.09
CA HIS A 50 -11.31 1.67 0.30
C HIS A 50 -9.99 2.41 0.47
N ALA A 51 -9.93 3.27 1.48
CA ALA A 51 -8.70 3.77 2.06
C ALA A 51 -8.55 3.15 3.45
N ALA A 52 -7.63 2.20 3.60
CA ALA A 52 -7.48 1.44 4.83
C ALA A 52 -6.09 1.64 5.47
N LEU A 53 -6.07 1.72 6.80
CA LEU A 53 -4.84 1.72 7.59
C LEU A 53 -4.73 0.45 8.42
N VAL A 54 -3.58 -0.21 8.36
CA VAL A 54 -3.22 -1.35 9.20
C VAL A 54 -2.03 -0.96 10.07
N VAL A 55 -2.26 -0.72 11.36
CA VAL A 55 -1.24 -0.21 12.26
C VAL A 55 -0.96 -1.18 13.40
N GLY A 56 0.25 -1.12 13.97
CA GLY A 56 0.61 -1.94 15.10
C GLY A 56 2.12 -2.07 15.25
N LYS A 57 2.59 -2.42 16.43
CA LYS A 57 4.02 -2.62 16.66
C LYS A 57 4.57 -3.78 15.83
N ARG A 58 5.90 -3.89 15.77
CA ARG A 58 6.57 -5.03 15.12
C ARG A 58 6.09 -6.36 15.72
N GLY A 59 5.73 -7.32 14.86
CA GLY A 59 5.25 -8.65 15.24
C GLY A 59 3.81 -8.72 15.76
N ALA A 60 3.03 -7.62 15.70
CA ALA A 60 1.62 -7.62 16.15
C ALA A 60 0.65 -8.25 15.14
N GLY A 61 1.04 -8.40 13.86
CA GLY A 61 0.19 -9.05 12.84
C GLY A 61 -0.08 -8.21 11.59
N LYS A 62 0.51 -7.03 11.43
CA LYS A 62 0.24 -6.12 10.27
C LYS A 62 0.41 -6.79 8.91
N SER A 63 1.62 -7.30 8.61
CA SER A 63 1.91 -7.95 7.32
C SER A 63 1.09 -9.24 7.13
N HIS A 64 0.72 -9.91 8.24
CA HIS A 64 -0.23 -11.01 8.21
C HIS A 64 -1.62 -10.55 7.76
N THR A 65 -2.14 -9.48 8.36
CA THR A 65 -3.44 -8.88 7.99
C THR A 65 -3.41 -8.36 6.55
N LEU A 66 -2.33 -7.70 6.11
CA LEU A 66 -2.17 -7.35 4.70
C LEU A 66 -2.25 -8.57 3.79
N GLY A 67 -1.58 -9.67 4.15
CA GLY A 67 -1.65 -10.93 3.39
C GLY A 67 -3.06 -11.49 3.30
N VAL A 68 -3.81 -11.50 4.41
CA VAL A 68 -5.23 -11.91 4.42
C VAL A 68 -6.08 -11.04 3.49
N LEU A 69 -5.87 -9.72 3.51
CA LEU A 69 -6.58 -8.79 2.63
C LEU A 69 -6.17 -8.97 1.15
N ALA A 70 -4.88 -9.19 0.88
CA ALA A 70 -4.39 -9.48 -0.47
C ALA A 70 -4.97 -10.80 -1.01
N GLU A 71 -5.04 -11.86 -0.19
CA GLU A 71 -5.71 -13.11 -0.55
C GLU A 71 -7.20 -12.91 -0.86
N ALA A 72 -7.90 -12.13 -0.03
CA ALA A 72 -9.31 -11.83 -0.20
C ALA A 72 -9.58 -11.10 -1.51
N THR A 73 -8.77 -10.09 -1.82
CA THR A 73 -8.90 -9.30 -3.05
C THR A 73 -8.47 -10.08 -4.29
N ALA A 74 -7.44 -10.93 -4.21
CA ALA A 74 -7.01 -11.79 -5.31
C ALA A 74 -8.07 -12.83 -5.73
N ARG A 75 -8.96 -13.22 -4.81
CA ARG A 75 -10.10 -14.11 -5.08
C ARG A 75 -11.32 -13.38 -5.61
N THR A 76 -11.31 -12.05 -5.60
CA THR A 76 -12.44 -11.24 -6.03
C THR A 76 -12.37 -10.93 -7.52
N ALA A 77 -13.34 -11.43 -8.28
CA ALA A 77 -13.43 -11.10 -9.70
C ALA A 77 -13.54 -9.57 -9.89
N GLY A 78 -12.81 -9.02 -10.86
CA GLY A 78 -12.80 -7.58 -11.13
C GLY A 78 -11.92 -6.74 -10.23
N VAL A 79 -11.13 -7.35 -9.35
CA VAL A 79 -10.11 -6.68 -8.53
C VAL A 79 -8.71 -7.04 -9.03
N ALA A 80 -7.78 -6.11 -8.94
CA ALA A 80 -6.36 -6.28 -9.24
C ALA A 80 -5.52 -5.85 -8.02
N PRO A 81 -5.10 -6.79 -7.16
CA PRO A 81 -4.25 -6.47 -6.01
C PRO A 81 -2.80 -6.28 -6.44
N VAL A 82 -2.19 -5.18 -5.98
CA VAL A 82 -0.77 -4.87 -6.16
C VAL A 82 -0.15 -4.67 -4.79
N VAL A 83 0.90 -5.43 -4.46
CA VAL A 83 1.56 -5.40 -3.15
C VAL A 83 2.97 -4.87 -3.31
N VAL A 84 3.28 -3.74 -2.66
CA VAL A 84 4.63 -3.24 -2.49
C VAL A 84 5.23 -3.90 -1.25
N ASP A 85 6.25 -4.74 -1.46
CA ASP A 85 6.84 -5.62 -0.44
C ASP A 85 8.32 -5.29 -0.16
N PRO A 86 8.62 -4.30 0.69
CA PRO A 86 10.00 -3.95 1.03
C PRO A 86 10.67 -4.97 1.96
N MET A 87 9.90 -5.90 2.55
CA MET A 87 10.41 -6.86 3.52
C MET A 87 10.49 -8.31 3.00
N GLY A 88 9.99 -8.60 1.80
CA GLY A 88 9.95 -9.96 1.24
C GLY A 88 8.95 -10.89 1.98
N ALA A 89 7.88 -10.31 2.55
CA ALA A 89 6.92 -11.05 3.38
C ALA A 89 5.79 -11.70 2.57
N PHE A 90 5.63 -11.35 1.30
CA PHE A 90 4.47 -11.72 0.48
C PHE A 90 4.79 -12.73 -0.63
N GLY A 91 6.02 -13.22 -0.74
CA GLY A 91 6.41 -14.25 -1.71
C GLY A 91 5.55 -15.50 -1.67
N GLY A 92 5.01 -15.84 -0.50
CA GLY A 92 4.10 -16.99 -0.33
C GLY A 92 2.76 -16.87 -1.05
N LEU A 93 2.35 -15.67 -1.49
CA LEU A 93 1.13 -15.51 -2.30
C LEU A 93 1.21 -16.27 -3.62
N ALA A 94 2.40 -16.37 -4.23
CA ALA A 94 2.62 -17.09 -5.48
C ALA A 94 2.86 -18.60 -5.29
N ALA A 95 3.05 -19.10 -4.05
CA ALA A 95 3.37 -20.49 -3.77
C ALA A 95 2.18 -21.47 -3.88
N GLY A 96 0.98 -20.96 -4.20
CA GLY A 96 -0.25 -21.74 -4.22
C GLY A 96 -0.85 -21.95 -2.83
N ALA A 97 -2.09 -22.42 -2.80
CA ALA A 97 -2.79 -22.76 -1.57
C ALA A 97 -2.47 -24.22 -1.15
N ALA A 98 -2.43 -24.47 0.15
CA ALA A 98 -2.45 -25.83 0.66
C ALA A 98 -3.80 -26.51 0.32
N ASP A 99 -3.82 -27.85 0.31
CA ASP A 99 -4.97 -28.65 -0.10
C ASP A 99 -6.33 -28.11 0.40
N ASP A 100 -7.32 -28.06 -0.48
CA ASP A 100 -8.72 -27.64 -0.27
C ASP A 100 -9.02 -26.15 -0.06
N THR A 101 -8.05 -25.25 -0.10
CA THR A 101 -8.33 -23.79 -0.07
C THR A 101 -8.45 -23.20 -1.48
N PRO A 102 -9.27 -22.14 -1.69
CA PRO A 102 -9.33 -21.46 -2.96
C PRO A 102 -7.96 -20.96 -3.41
N THR A 103 -7.55 -21.32 -4.62
CA THR A 103 -6.25 -20.93 -5.16
C THR A 103 -6.13 -19.40 -5.23
N VAL A 104 -5.02 -18.87 -4.76
CA VAL A 104 -4.62 -17.49 -5.00
C VAL A 104 -3.63 -17.48 -6.15
N HIS A 105 -3.96 -16.74 -7.21
CA HIS A 105 -3.05 -16.53 -8.33
C HIS A 105 -2.27 -15.24 -8.08
N ALA A 106 -0.95 -15.33 -8.04
CA ALA A 106 -0.07 -14.18 -7.84
C ALA A 106 1.22 -14.34 -8.66
N SER A 107 1.72 -13.23 -9.18
CA SER A 107 3.03 -13.11 -9.79
C SER A 107 3.94 -12.28 -8.91
N ILE A 108 5.23 -12.65 -8.84
CA ILE A 108 6.24 -11.89 -8.12
C ILE A 108 7.16 -11.23 -9.13
N VAL A 109 7.29 -9.93 -9.04
CA VAL A 109 8.27 -9.14 -9.76
C VAL A 109 9.45 -8.91 -8.82
N GLU A 110 10.52 -9.72 -8.97
CA GLU A 110 11.67 -9.71 -8.04
C GLU A 110 12.54 -8.45 -8.17
N GLU A 111 12.60 -7.87 -9.35
CA GLU A 111 13.33 -6.63 -9.63
C GLU A 111 12.39 -5.64 -10.32
N PRO A 112 11.45 -5.01 -9.59
CA PRO A 112 10.50 -4.10 -10.21
C PRO A 112 11.21 -2.87 -10.76
N ARG A 113 11.05 -2.64 -12.05
CA ARG A 113 11.59 -1.48 -12.76
C ARG A 113 10.46 -0.58 -13.19
N VAL A 114 10.68 0.72 -13.08
CA VAL A 114 9.72 1.75 -13.47
C VAL A 114 10.37 2.69 -14.49
N ARG A 115 9.55 3.38 -15.25
CA ARG A 115 10.05 4.39 -16.19
C ARG A 115 10.47 5.65 -15.40
N ALA A 116 11.51 6.34 -15.86
CA ALA A 116 11.96 7.56 -15.20
C ALA A 116 10.94 8.70 -15.35
N ASP A 117 10.22 8.77 -16.48
CA ASP A 117 9.16 9.73 -16.75
C ASP A 117 7.85 9.45 -15.95
N ALA A 118 7.73 8.29 -15.28
CA ALA A 118 6.66 8.05 -14.32
C ALA A 118 6.84 8.89 -13.03
N ILE A 119 8.04 9.41 -12.77
CA ILE A 119 8.33 10.33 -11.68
C ILE A 119 8.23 11.76 -12.20
N PRO A 120 7.40 12.65 -11.61
CA PRO A 120 7.30 14.03 -12.04
C PRO A 120 8.64 14.76 -12.00
N PRO A 121 8.93 15.61 -13.00
CA PRO A 121 10.21 16.33 -13.05
C PRO A 121 10.55 17.10 -11.78
N GLU A 122 9.55 17.73 -11.16
CA GLU A 122 9.71 18.52 -9.92
C GLU A 122 10.10 17.68 -8.70
N VAL A 123 9.86 16.38 -8.74
CA VAL A 123 10.16 15.44 -7.66
C VAL A 123 11.58 14.88 -7.75
N TRP A 124 12.20 14.93 -8.92
CA TRP A 124 13.52 14.36 -9.16
C TRP A 124 14.63 14.95 -8.26
N PRO A 125 14.72 16.27 -8.03
CA PRO A 125 15.73 16.81 -7.11
C PRO A 125 15.66 16.14 -5.74
N GLU A 126 14.48 16.11 -5.12
CA GLU A 126 14.26 15.46 -3.82
C GLU A 126 14.61 13.98 -3.84
N LEU A 127 14.19 13.25 -4.87
CA LEU A 127 14.47 11.81 -5.04
C LEU A 127 15.97 11.52 -5.00
N VAL A 128 16.78 12.35 -5.63
CA VAL A 128 18.23 12.17 -5.64
C VAL A 128 18.94 12.87 -4.47
N GLY A 129 18.19 13.50 -3.55
CA GLY A 129 18.72 14.15 -2.35
C GLY A 129 19.34 15.51 -2.62
N LEU A 130 18.72 16.30 -3.49
CA LEU A 130 19.07 17.69 -3.80
C LEU A 130 17.91 18.62 -3.46
N ASP A 131 18.21 19.85 -3.11
CA ASP A 131 17.22 20.92 -3.02
C ASP A 131 16.94 21.48 -4.43
N SER A 132 15.67 21.58 -4.82
CA SER A 132 15.25 22.14 -6.12
C SER A 132 15.64 23.59 -6.33
N ASN A 133 15.90 24.34 -5.25
CA ASN A 133 16.33 25.73 -5.31
C ASN A 133 17.87 25.88 -5.48
N ASP A 134 18.63 24.82 -5.28
CA ASP A 134 20.08 24.82 -5.50
C ASP A 134 20.40 24.57 -6.96
N GLY A 135 21.55 25.09 -7.44
CA GLY A 135 21.98 24.92 -8.83
C GLY A 135 21.95 23.49 -9.33
N PRO A 136 22.51 22.51 -8.59
CA PRO A 136 22.45 21.09 -8.99
C PRO A 136 21.03 20.53 -9.05
N GLY A 137 20.15 20.89 -8.10
CA GLY A 137 18.77 20.43 -8.07
C GLY A 137 17.94 21.05 -9.20
N ALA A 138 18.10 22.35 -9.46
CA ALA A 138 17.46 23.02 -10.59
C ALA A 138 17.85 22.37 -11.92
N LEU A 139 19.14 22.02 -12.08
CA LEU A 139 19.63 21.35 -13.28
C LEU A 139 19.07 19.92 -13.43
N VAL A 140 18.90 19.18 -12.32
CA VAL A 140 18.23 17.86 -12.33
C VAL A 140 16.76 18.00 -12.71
N TRP A 141 16.07 19.01 -12.21
CA TRP A 141 14.67 19.30 -12.59
C TRP A 141 14.55 19.60 -14.09
N GLU A 142 15.39 20.48 -14.62
CA GLU A 142 15.45 20.80 -16.05
C GLU A 142 15.71 19.54 -16.89
N ALA A 143 16.66 18.72 -16.48
CA ALA A 143 16.98 17.47 -17.15
C ALA A 143 15.80 16.49 -17.16
N ALA A 144 15.12 16.33 -16.03
CA ALA A 144 13.92 15.49 -15.92
C ALA A 144 12.72 16.04 -16.72
N SER A 145 12.65 17.37 -16.90
CA SER A 145 11.61 17.98 -17.74
C SER A 145 11.85 17.80 -19.25
N THR A 146 13.07 17.43 -19.62
CA THR A 146 13.52 17.38 -21.01
C THR A 146 13.72 15.96 -21.53
N ALA A 147 13.98 15.00 -20.63
CA ALA A 147 14.33 13.63 -20.98
C ALA A 147 13.50 12.61 -20.18
N ASP A 148 13.07 11.55 -20.87
CA ASP A 148 12.22 10.48 -20.32
C ASP A 148 13.01 9.35 -19.66
N THR A 149 14.36 9.40 -19.71
CA THR A 149 15.25 8.38 -19.16
C THR A 149 16.38 9.00 -18.35
N VAL A 150 16.89 8.27 -17.35
CA VAL A 150 18.04 8.73 -16.54
C VAL A 150 19.27 8.99 -17.40
N GLU A 151 19.49 8.17 -18.44
CA GLU A 151 20.59 8.37 -19.40
C GLU A 151 20.41 9.64 -20.21
N GLY A 152 19.19 9.91 -20.68
CA GLY A 152 18.83 11.18 -21.34
C GLY A 152 19.05 12.38 -20.42
N MET A 153 18.63 12.29 -19.16
CA MET A 153 18.84 13.34 -18.15
C MET A 153 20.35 13.62 -17.96
N LEU A 154 21.18 12.55 -17.91
CA LEU A 154 22.64 12.69 -17.84
C LEU A 154 23.21 13.44 -19.05
N GLY A 155 22.70 13.14 -20.26
CA GLY A 155 23.07 13.86 -21.49
C GLY A 155 22.71 15.35 -21.45
N VAL A 156 21.53 15.70 -20.94
CA VAL A 156 21.10 17.11 -20.72
C VAL A 156 22.05 17.81 -19.76
N VAL A 157 22.33 17.20 -18.61
CA VAL A 157 23.26 17.76 -17.59
C VAL A 157 24.66 17.95 -18.17
N GLU A 158 25.17 17.03 -18.99
CA GLU A 158 26.50 17.14 -19.58
C GLU A 158 26.60 18.27 -20.61
N SER A 159 25.53 18.56 -21.34
CA SER A 159 25.48 19.61 -22.36
C SER A 159 25.05 20.97 -21.83
N ALA A 160 24.59 21.07 -20.57
CA ALA A 160 24.05 22.30 -20.00
C ALA A 160 25.13 23.42 -19.90
N ASP A 161 24.73 24.65 -20.20
CA ASP A 161 25.54 25.84 -19.94
C ASP A 161 25.40 26.27 -18.45
N ALA A 162 26.13 25.56 -17.59
CA ALA A 162 26.11 25.75 -16.15
C ALA A 162 27.52 25.64 -15.56
N ASP A 163 27.70 26.12 -14.32
CA ASP A 163 28.98 25.99 -13.61
C ASP A 163 29.46 24.52 -13.59
N PRO A 164 30.75 24.26 -13.85
CA PRO A 164 31.28 22.90 -13.85
C PRO A 164 31.09 22.12 -12.55
N GLY A 165 31.03 22.84 -11.40
CA GLY A 165 30.73 22.23 -10.09
C GLY A 165 29.29 21.80 -10.00
N VAL A 166 28.35 22.64 -10.48
CA VAL A 166 26.91 22.34 -10.55
C VAL A 166 26.66 21.11 -11.42
N ARG A 167 27.20 21.10 -12.66
CA ARG A 167 27.07 19.94 -13.58
C ARG A 167 27.62 18.66 -12.96
N ARG A 168 28.80 18.73 -12.33
CA ARG A 168 29.42 17.56 -11.68
C ARG A 168 28.55 17.02 -10.55
N ALA A 169 27.98 17.90 -9.72
CA ALA A 169 27.10 17.49 -8.63
C ALA A 169 25.80 16.84 -9.16
N ALA A 170 25.09 17.49 -10.06
CA ALA A 170 23.88 16.96 -10.70
C ALA A 170 24.13 15.58 -11.34
N ARG A 171 25.20 15.46 -12.13
CA ARG A 171 25.61 14.20 -12.76
C ARG A 171 25.88 13.09 -11.74
N ASN A 172 26.57 13.37 -10.63
CA ASN A 172 26.88 12.35 -9.63
C ASN A 172 25.60 11.86 -8.93
N HIS A 173 24.65 12.73 -8.67
CA HIS A 173 23.36 12.36 -8.09
C HIS A 173 22.50 11.53 -9.05
N LEU A 174 22.44 11.89 -10.33
CA LEU A 174 21.76 11.10 -11.35
C LEU A 174 22.43 9.73 -11.60
N ARG A 175 23.76 9.65 -11.58
CA ARG A 175 24.47 8.35 -11.67
C ARG A 175 24.13 7.45 -10.50
N ARG A 176 24.07 7.98 -9.28
CA ARG A 176 23.62 7.19 -8.14
C ARG A 176 22.18 6.68 -8.33
N ALA A 177 21.28 7.48 -8.91
CA ALA A 177 19.94 7.01 -9.24
C ALA A 177 19.94 5.92 -10.32
N SER A 178 20.79 6.04 -11.34
CA SER A 178 21.00 4.98 -12.34
C SER A 178 21.50 3.68 -11.72
N ASP A 179 22.41 3.77 -10.75
CA ASP A 179 22.99 2.60 -10.06
C ASP A 179 21.98 1.85 -9.17
N TRP A 180 20.81 2.42 -8.87
CA TRP A 180 19.74 1.71 -8.16
C TRP A 180 19.15 0.56 -8.99
N GLY A 181 19.25 0.60 -10.31
CA GLY A 181 18.77 -0.45 -11.21
C GLY A 181 17.24 -0.55 -11.32
N ILE A 182 16.51 0.45 -10.78
CA ILE A 182 15.04 0.49 -10.83
C ILE A 182 14.46 1.24 -12.03
N PHE A 183 15.28 1.96 -12.79
CA PHE A 183 14.82 2.73 -13.94
C PHE A 183 15.09 2.00 -15.25
N ASP A 184 14.04 1.79 -16.03
CA ASP A 184 14.10 1.13 -17.35
C ASP A 184 13.05 1.77 -18.27
N PRO A 185 13.37 2.14 -19.52
CA PRO A 185 12.38 2.63 -20.47
C PRO A 185 11.23 1.65 -20.75
N ALA A 186 11.48 0.34 -20.58
CA ALA A 186 10.48 -0.73 -20.65
C ALA A 186 9.92 -1.11 -19.25
N GLY A 187 10.08 -0.24 -18.25
CA GLY A 187 9.59 -0.48 -16.91
C GLY A 187 8.07 -0.63 -16.84
N LEU A 188 7.60 -1.13 -15.69
CA LEU A 188 6.19 -1.44 -15.40
C LEU A 188 5.25 -0.31 -15.84
N VAL A 189 4.18 -0.71 -16.50
CA VAL A 189 3.06 0.16 -16.84
C VAL A 189 1.77 -0.37 -16.20
N ALA A 190 0.71 0.42 -16.21
CA ALA A 190 -0.53 0.06 -15.55
C ALA A 190 -1.12 -1.28 -16.03
N THR A 191 -0.97 -1.64 -17.30
CA THR A 191 -1.47 -2.92 -17.85
C THR A 191 -0.79 -4.14 -17.25
N ASP A 192 0.45 -4.03 -16.81
CA ASP A 192 1.19 -5.11 -16.13
C ASP A 192 0.66 -5.35 -14.71
N LEU A 193 0.10 -4.30 -14.10
CA LEU A 193 -0.39 -4.29 -12.71
C LEU A 193 -1.88 -4.62 -12.61
N LEU A 194 -2.65 -4.44 -13.68
CA LEU A 194 -4.12 -4.59 -13.68
C LEU A 194 -4.58 -5.93 -14.26
N GLY A 195 -3.74 -6.95 -14.15
CA GLY A 195 -4.03 -8.33 -14.54
C GLY A 195 -5.08 -9.01 -13.66
N SER A 196 -5.34 -10.30 -13.94
CA SER A 196 -6.25 -11.15 -13.17
C SER A 196 -5.62 -11.74 -11.92
N GLU A 197 -4.31 -11.61 -11.77
CA GLU A 197 -3.51 -12.11 -10.67
C GLU A 197 -3.10 -10.99 -9.74
N ALA A 198 -2.81 -11.33 -8.50
CA ALA A 198 -2.15 -10.40 -7.59
C ALA A 198 -0.70 -10.17 -8.06
N THR A 199 -0.24 -8.94 -8.06
CA THR A 199 1.14 -8.60 -8.40
C THR A 199 1.90 -8.21 -7.13
N VAL A 200 2.96 -8.93 -6.80
CA VAL A 200 3.86 -8.62 -5.68
C VAL A 200 5.13 -7.99 -6.23
N LEU A 201 5.39 -6.75 -5.84
CA LEU A 201 6.61 -6.03 -6.17
C LEU A 201 7.61 -6.24 -5.03
N SER A 202 8.55 -7.16 -5.22
CA SER A 202 9.58 -7.50 -4.23
C SER A 202 10.66 -6.39 -4.23
N LEU A 203 10.73 -5.66 -3.14
CA LEU A 203 11.71 -4.60 -2.92
C LEU A 203 12.64 -4.93 -1.74
N ALA A 204 12.72 -6.22 -1.38
CA ALA A 204 13.56 -6.69 -0.30
C ALA A 204 15.04 -6.35 -0.55
N GLY A 205 15.64 -5.62 0.37
CA GLY A 205 17.03 -5.17 0.23
C GLY A 205 17.23 -3.92 -0.62
N VAL A 206 16.17 -3.38 -1.23
CA VAL A 206 16.21 -2.10 -1.95
C VAL A 206 16.21 -0.95 -0.93
N PRO A 207 17.07 0.07 -1.08
CA PRO A 207 17.08 1.24 -0.19
C PRO A 207 15.78 2.05 -0.23
N ASP A 208 15.58 2.93 0.78
CA ASP A 208 14.33 3.69 0.96
C ASP A 208 14.00 4.59 -0.24
N ALA A 209 14.96 5.35 -0.78
CA ALA A 209 14.69 6.27 -1.88
C ALA A 209 14.19 5.57 -3.16
N PRO A 210 14.85 4.52 -3.69
CA PRO A 210 14.30 3.77 -4.82
C PRO A 210 13.00 3.02 -4.48
N THR A 211 12.81 2.52 -3.24
CA THR A 211 11.54 1.94 -2.78
C THR A 211 10.41 2.96 -2.88
N SER A 212 10.65 4.20 -2.41
CA SER A 212 9.69 5.29 -2.52
C SER A 212 9.41 5.66 -3.98
N ALA A 213 10.43 5.70 -4.85
CA ALA A 213 10.26 5.98 -6.28
C ALA A 213 9.38 4.94 -6.99
N VAL A 214 9.63 3.65 -6.77
CA VAL A 214 8.79 2.56 -7.33
C VAL A 214 7.35 2.69 -6.81
N THR A 215 7.17 2.93 -5.51
CA THR A 215 5.84 3.11 -4.91
C THR A 215 5.10 4.31 -5.53
N ALA A 216 5.79 5.43 -5.74
CA ALA A 216 5.22 6.63 -6.37
C ALA A 216 4.77 6.35 -7.80
N ALA A 217 5.63 5.74 -8.61
CA ALA A 217 5.34 5.40 -10.00
C ALA A 217 4.13 4.47 -10.12
N VAL A 218 4.09 3.41 -9.30
CA VAL A 218 2.99 2.45 -9.27
C VAL A 218 1.67 3.11 -8.83
N ALA A 219 1.69 3.90 -7.75
CA ALA A 219 0.50 4.59 -7.26
C ALA A 219 -0.10 5.53 -8.33
N ARG A 220 0.75 6.28 -9.04
CA ARG A 220 0.34 7.15 -10.15
C ARG A 220 -0.20 6.35 -11.33
N ALA A 221 0.52 5.30 -11.76
CA ALA A 221 0.09 4.47 -12.88
C ALA A 221 -1.30 3.87 -12.65
N LEU A 222 -1.59 3.40 -11.44
CA LEU A 222 -2.90 2.86 -11.07
C LEU A 222 -3.99 3.94 -11.05
N TYR A 223 -3.68 5.13 -10.54
CA TYR A 223 -4.61 6.25 -10.52
C TYR A 223 -4.94 6.73 -11.94
N ASP A 224 -3.91 7.01 -12.75
CA ASP A 224 -4.05 7.53 -14.10
C ASP A 224 -4.80 6.54 -15.02
N ALA A 225 -4.54 5.23 -14.85
CA ALA A 225 -5.25 4.19 -15.60
C ALA A 225 -6.75 4.14 -15.29
N ARG A 226 -7.15 4.55 -14.08
CA ARG A 226 -8.57 4.61 -13.69
C ARG A 226 -9.22 5.95 -14.05
N GLU A 227 -8.46 7.03 -14.18
CA GLU A 227 -8.95 8.33 -14.67
C GLU A 227 -8.94 8.46 -16.20
N ALA A 228 -8.35 7.52 -16.91
CA ALA A 228 -8.31 7.52 -18.36
C ALA A 228 -9.71 7.48 -19.00
N THR A 229 -9.84 7.93 -20.24
CA THR A 229 -11.11 7.93 -21.00
C THR A 229 -11.72 6.53 -21.14
N ASN A 230 -10.86 5.50 -21.24
CA ASN A 230 -11.26 4.08 -21.20
C ASN A 230 -10.57 3.44 -20.00
N PRO A 231 -11.15 3.56 -18.80
CA PRO A 231 -10.52 3.03 -17.59
C PRO A 231 -10.48 1.50 -17.61
N SER A 232 -9.48 0.95 -16.94
CA SER A 232 -9.41 -0.50 -16.72
C SER A 232 -10.72 -1.04 -16.14
N GLU A 233 -11.16 -2.21 -16.55
CA GLU A 233 -12.34 -2.89 -16.00
C GLU A 233 -12.11 -3.39 -14.56
N ARG A 234 -10.83 -3.51 -14.14
CA ARG A 234 -10.47 -3.98 -12.80
C ARG A 234 -10.22 -2.82 -11.86
N LEU A 235 -10.68 -2.99 -10.62
CA LEU A 235 -10.44 -2.05 -9.53
C LEU A 235 -9.09 -2.38 -8.85
N PRO A 236 -8.08 -1.51 -8.94
CA PRO A 236 -6.82 -1.75 -8.27
C PRO A 236 -6.93 -1.61 -6.75
N TRP A 237 -6.28 -2.52 -6.04
CA TRP A 237 -6.02 -2.43 -4.61
C TRP A 237 -4.51 -2.36 -4.40
N LEU A 238 -4.00 -1.19 -4.06
CA LEU A 238 -2.59 -0.99 -3.74
C LEU A 238 -2.35 -1.23 -2.25
N PHE A 239 -1.56 -2.25 -1.94
CA PHE A 239 -1.09 -2.58 -0.61
C PHE A 239 0.35 -2.09 -0.47
N VAL A 240 0.64 -1.31 0.56
CA VAL A 240 1.99 -0.82 0.86
C VAL A 240 2.36 -1.25 2.27
N ASP A 241 3.24 -2.25 2.38
CA ASP A 241 3.80 -2.62 3.68
C ASP A 241 4.92 -1.64 4.06
N GLU A 242 5.15 -1.46 5.36
CA GLU A 242 6.08 -0.46 5.94
C GLU A 242 5.92 0.93 5.29
N ALA A 243 4.67 1.37 5.12
CA ALA A 243 4.28 2.58 4.39
C ALA A 243 5.04 3.85 4.80
N HIS A 244 5.61 3.89 6.02
CA HIS A 244 6.43 5.01 6.46
C HIS A 244 7.68 5.21 5.58
N VAL A 245 8.26 4.14 5.01
CA VAL A 245 9.40 4.26 4.07
C VAL A 245 9.00 4.99 2.79
N ALA A 246 7.81 4.70 2.26
CA ALA A 246 7.32 5.33 1.06
C ALA A 246 6.88 6.80 1.30
N ILE A 247 6.26 7.05 2.45
CA ILE A 247 5.70 8.37 2.81
C ILE A 247 6.79 9.35 3.25
N ASP A 248 7.84 8.90 3.94
CA ASP A 248 9.01 9.71 4.26
C ASP A 248 9.85 10.10 3.02
N GLY A 249 9.39 9.77 1.80
CA GLY A 249 10.05 10.02 0.53
C GLY A 249 9.08 10.50 -0.56
N VAL A 250 9.50 10.41 -1.79
CA VAL A 250 8.81 10.98 -2.96
C VAL A 250 7.43 10.38 -3.28
N ALA A 251 7.05 9.27 -2.63
CA ALA A 251 5.72 8.70 -2.80
C ALA A 251 4.62 9.41 -1.99
N GLU A 252 4.95 10.31 -1.05
CA GLU A 252 3.96 10.97 -0.20
C GLU A 252 2.82 11.58 -1.02
N GLN A 253 3.15 12.36 -2.04
CA GLN A 253 2.14 13.06 -2.85
C GLN A 253 1.24 12.09 -3.63
N ALA A 254 1.80 11.03 -4.21
CA ALA A 254 1.03 10.03 -4.95
C ALA A 254 0.09 9.25 -4.01
N LEU A 255 0.59 8.80 -2.86
CA LEU A 255 -0.21 8.11 -1.86
C LEU A 255 -1.29 9.03 -1.25
N ARG A 256 -0.97 10.30 -1.01
CA ARG A 256 -1.95 11.31 -0.57
C ARG A 256 -3.06 11.51 -1.60
N THR A 257 -2.73 11.51 -2.89
CA THR A 257 -3.73 11.57 -3.97
C THR A 257 -4.67 10.38 -3.91
N LEU A 258 -4.15 9.16 -3.74
CA LEU A 258 -4.98 7.96 -3.58
C LEU A 258 -5.86 8.04 -2.33
N LEU A 259 -5.34 8.49 -1.19
CA LEU A 259 -6.11 8.64 0.05
C LEU A 259 -7.29 9.61 -0.12
N THR A 260 -7.08 10.72 -0.82
CA THR A 260 -8.07 11.80 -0.91
C THR A 260 -8.98 11.72 -2.14
N ARG A 261 -8.51 11.12 -3.22
CA ARG A 261 -9.18 11.12 -4.52
C ARG A 261 -9.34 9.73 -5.14
N GLY A 262 -8.66 8.71 -4.64
CA GLY A 262 -8.67 7.35 -5.22
C GLY A 262 -10.05 6.69 -5.25
N ARG A 263 -10.93 7.05 -4.31
CA ARG A 263 -12.28 6.49 -4.22
C ARG A 263 -13.14 6.74 -5.47
N ALA A 264 -13.06 7.94 -6.05
CA ALA A 264 -13.89 8.30 -7.21
C ALA A 264 -13.56 7.47 -8.47
N PRO A 265 -12.27 7.32 -8.87
CA PRO A 265 -11.91 6.47 -10.00
C PRO A 265 -11.91 4.96 -9.65
N GLY A 266 -12.06 4.59 -8.38
CA GLY A 266 -12.14 3.19 -7.95
C GLY A 266 -10.81 2.56 -7.55
N VAL A 267 -9.84 3.36 -7.09
CA VAL A 267 -8.54 2.88 -6.57
C VAL A 267 -8.61 2.73 -5.07
N SER A 268 -8.33 1.54 -4.55
CA SER A 268 -8.16 1.29 -3.12
C SER A 268 -6.70 1.43 -2.71
N LEU A 269 -6.49 1.93 -1.48
CA LEU A 269 -5.17 2.02 -0.87
C LEU A 269 -5.19 1.41 0.53
N VAL A 270 -4.28 0.49 0.80
CA VAL A 270 -4.08 -0.12 2.12
C VAL A 270 -2.65 0.15 2.56
N LEU A 271 -2.49 0.96 3.59
CA LEU A 271 -1.19 1.30 4.16
C LEU A 271 -0.95 0.52 5.45
N ALA A 272 0.14 -0.23 5.54
CA ALA A 272 0.54 -0.84 6.79
C ALA A 272 1.80 -0.19 7.35
N THR A 273 1.80 0.14 8.65
CA THR A 273 2.97 0.74 9.29
C THR A 273 3.06 0.41 10.77
N GLN A 274 4.27 0.29 11.28
CA GLN A 274 4.55 0.22 12.71
C GLN A 274 4.74 1.63 13.34
N ARG A 275 4.76 2.69 12.51
CA ARG A 275 5.00 4.07 12.93
C ARG A 275 3.85 4.98 12.46
N PRO A 276 2.67 4.91 13.12
CA PRO A 276 1.53 5.77 12.77
C PRO A 276 1.86 7.26 12.80
N THR A 277 2.81 7.68 13.66
CA THR A 277 3.30 9.06 13.74
C THR A 277 4.00 9.56 12.48
N ALA A 278 4.53 8.66 11.65
CA ALA A 278 5.13 9.02 10.36
C ALA A 278 4.09 9.23 9.25
N LEU A 279 2.84 8.78 9.46
CA LEU A 279 1.78 9.01 8.49
C LEU A 279 1.30 10.46 8.54
N PRO A 280 1.03 11.10 7.40
CA PRO A 280 0.41 12.41 7.39
C PRO A 280 -0.98 12.34 8.05
N ALA A 281 -1.39 13.40 8.74
CA ALA A 281 -2.69 13.44 9.44
C ALA A 281 -3.88 13.09 8.51
N VAL A 282 -3.75 13.41 7.23
CA VAL A 282 -4.76 13.07 6.22
C VAL A 282 -4.96 11.55 6.07
N ALA A 283 -3.93 10.74 6.30
CA ALA A 283 -4.06 9.29 6.17
C ALA A 283 -5.07 8.72 7.18
N ALA A 284 -4.97 9.12 8.44
CA ALA A 284 -5.90 8.68 9.47
C ALA A 284 -7.32 9.27 9.32
N SER A 285 -7.43 10.51 8.82
CA SER A 285 -8.74 11.19 8.66
C SER A 285 -9.49 10.80 7.38
N GLN A 286 -8.81 10.25 6.37
CA GLN A 286 -9.42 9.81 5.11
C GLN A 286 -9.59 8.29 5.03
N ALA A 287 -9.03 7.56 5.99
CA ALA A 287 -9.23 6.11 6.06
C ALA A 287 -10.67 5.81 6.48
N ASP A 288 -11.38 5.06 5.64
CA ASP A 288 -12.70 4.52 5.96
C ASP A 288 -12.62 3.22 6.76
N LEU A 289 -11.43 2.59 6.78
CA LEU A 289 -11.15 1.41 7.59
C LEU A 289 -9.82 1.58 8.35
N LEU A 290 -9.85 1.40 9.67
CA LEU A 290 -8.67 1.29 10.51
C LEU A 290 -8.63 -0.08 11.16
N LEU A 291 -7.54 -0.83 10.94
CA LEU A 291 -7.24 -2.09 11.61
C LEU A 291 -6.05 -1.86 12.55
N ALA A 292 -6.32 -1.59 13.81
CA ALA A 292 -5.30 -1.29 14.80
C ALA A 292 -4.96 -2.54 15.62
N HIS A 293 -3.79 -3.11 15.36
CA HIS A 293 -3.20 -4.14 16.21
C HIS A 293 -2.59 -3.52 17.47
N ARG A 294 -1.99 -4.36 18.32
CA ARG A 294 -1.31 -3.91 19.53
C ARG A 294 -0.31 -2.80 19.24
N LEU A 295 -0.47 -1.67 19.92
CA LEU A 295 0.47 -0.54 19.98
C LEU A 295 0.97 -0.36 21.42
N THR A 296 2.20 0.13 21.58
CA THR A 296 2.81 0.38 22.89
C THR A 296 3.44 1.76 23.01
N SER A 297 3.58 2.49 21.89
CA SER A 297 4.09 3.86 21.88
C SER A 297 2.96 4.84 22.19
N GLU A 298 3.16 5.68 23.19
CA GLU A 298 2.22 6.75 23.55
C GLU A 298 2.01 7.73 22.41
N ALA A 299 3.09 8.09 21.70
CA ALA A 299 3.02 9.02 20.57
C ALA A 299 2.19 8.45 19.41
N ASP A 300 2.35 7.15 19.11
CA ASP A 300 1.59 6.48 18.06
C ASP A 300 0.10 6.37 18.41
N ILE A 301 -0.20 6.04 19.68
CA ILE A 301 -1.58 6.00 20.18
C ILE A 301 -2.21 7.39 20.14
N ALA A 302 -1.46 8.43 20.52
CA ALA A 302 -1.94 9.81 20.50
C ALA A 302 -2.22 10.29 19.06
N ALA A 303 -1.33 9.98 18.11
CA ALA A 303 -1.51 10.33 16.70
C ALA A 303 -2.79 9.72 16.11
N LEU A 304 -3.05 8.43 16.37
CA LEU A 304 -4.29 7.77 15.94
C LEU A 304 -5.52 8.32 16.69
N SER A 305 -5.38 8.60 17.99
CA SER A 305 -6.49 9.14 18.79
C SER A 305 -6.93 10.52 18.32
N ALA A 306 -6.00 11.34 17.82
CA ALA A 306 -6.30 12.67 17.29
C ALA A 306 -7.20 12.64 16.03
N ALA A 307 -7.15 11.53 15.28
CA ALA A 307 -7.97 11.28 14.09
C ALA A 307 -9.11 10.28 14.35
N SER A 308 -9.32 9.86 15.60
CA SER A 308 -10.37 8.89 15.94
C SER A 308 -11.75 9.50 15.72
N PRO A 309 -12.69 8.76 15.13
CA PRO A 309 -14.04 9.24 14.90
C PRO A 309 -14.82 9.42 16.22
N THR A 310 -15.82 10.30 16.20
CA THR A 310 -16.61 10.66 17.40
C THR A 310 -17.47 9.51 17.93
N TYR A 311 -17.78 8.52 17.11
CA TYR A 311 -18.55 7.33 17.50
C TYR A 311 -17.69 6.27 18.22
N LEU A 312 -16.38 6.46 18.32
CA LEU A 312 -15.51 5.59 19.10
C LEU A 312 -15.78 5.81 20.60
N GLU A 313 -16.52 4.92 21.21
CA GLU A 313 -16.79 4.97 22.65
C GLU A 313 -15.51 4.71 23.48
N GLY A 314 -15.20 5.61 24.40
CA GLY A 314 -14.05 5.50 25.29
C GLY A 314 -12.73 5.95 24.64
N ARG A 315 -11.60 5.60 25.26
CA ARG A 315 -10.28 5.95 24.75
C ARG A 315 -9.79 4.85 23.82
N LEU A 316 -9.21 5.21 22.68
CA LEU A 316 -8.60 4.27 21.73
C LEU A 316 -7.67 3.27 22.44
N ARG A 317 -6.82 3.77 23.37
CA ARG A 317 -5.91 2.95 24.18
C ARG A 317 -6.60 1.76 24.87
N ASP A 318 -7.77 1.99 25.45
CA ASP A 318 -8.49 0.99 26.25
C ASP A 318 -9.16 -0.08 25.37
N ARG A 319 -9.22 0.20 24.07
CA ARG A 319 -9.81 -0.66 23.05
C ARG A 319 -8.77 -1.45 22.24
N LEU A 320 -7.50 -1.02 22.27
CA LEU A 320 -6.43 -1.70 21.54
C LEU A 320 -6.23 -3.13 22.06
N PRO A 321 -6.13 -4.10 21.14
CA PRO A 321 -5.92 -5.49 21.52
C PRO A 321 -4.52 -5.74 22.09
N THR A 322 -4.38 -6.83 22.82
CA THR A 322 -3.12 -7.25 23.42
C THR A 322 -2.56 -8.52 22.82
N GLY A 323 -3.41 -9.36 22.24
CA GLY A 323 -3.05 -10.62 21.63
C GLY A 323 -2.44 -10.46 20.23
N ARG A 324 -1.82 -11.52 19.73
CA ARG A 324 -1.25 -11.56 18.38
C ARG A 324 -2.36 -11.87 17.37
N GLY A 325 -2.38 -11.16 16.26
CA GLY A 325 -3.39 -11.32 15.20
C GLY A 325 -4.74 -10.70 15.55
N GLU A 326 -4.92 -10.19 16.78
CA GLU A 326 -6.09 -9.40 17.15
C GLU A 326 -5.98 -7.99 16.57
N ALA A 327 -7.10 -7.43 16.11
CA ALA A 327 -7.20 -6.07 15.62
C ALA A 327 -8.46 -5.38 16.13
N LEU A 328 -8.33 -4.13 16.57
CA LEU A 328 -9.46 -3.22 16.66
C LEU A 328 -9.77 -2.73 15.25
N VAL A 329 -10.95 -3.01 14.78
CA VAL A 329 -11.46 -2.52 13.50
C VAL A 329 -12.35 -1.32 13.77
N VAL A 330 -12.06 -0.20 13.13
CA VAL A 330 -12.94 0.98 13.06
C VAL A 330 -13.44 1.07 11.63
N ASP A 331 -14.73 1.01 11.45
CA ASP A 331 -15.42 1.05 10.17
C ASP A 331 -16.27 2.32 10.08
N ASP A 332 -15.80 3.28 9.30
CA ASP A 332 -16.46 4.57 9.11
C ASP A 332 -17.75 4.46 8.27
N ALA A 333 -17.85 3.44 7.42
CA ALA A 333 -19.02 3.23 6.59
C ALA A 333 -20.27 2.82 7.41
N THR A 334 -20.05 2.15 8.55
CA THR A 334 -21.11 1.70 9.48
C THR A 334 -21.07 2.43 10.82
N GLU A 335 -20.12 3.36 11.01
CA GLU A 335 -19.88 4.06 12.27
C GLU A 335 -19.73 3.09 13.45
N SER A 336 -18.97 2.01 13.25
CA SER A 336 -18.87 0.93 14.23
C SER A 336 -17.44 0.54 14.55
N THR A 337 -17.25 -0.05 15.73
CA THR A 337 -15.94 -0.52 16.19
C THR A 337 -16.04 -1.93 16.76
N HIS A 338 -15.15 -2.79 16.31
CA HIS A 338 -15.14 -4.20 16.67
C HIS A 338 -13.74 -4.71 16.98
N THR A 339 -13.61 -5.67 17.87
CA THR A 339 -12.38 -6.45 18.00
C THR A 339 -12.52 -7.73 17.16
N VAL A 340 -11.52 -8.02 16.35
CA VAL A 340 -11.49 -9.14 15.43
C VAL A 340 -10.22 -9.95 15.64
N GLN A 341 -10.34 -11.27 15.71
CA GLN A 341 -9.23 -12.18 15.48
C GLN A 341 -9.11 -12.37 13.97
N VAL A 342 -8.02 -11.89 13.39
CA VAL A 342 -7.72 -12.07 11.96
C VAL A 342 -7.43 -13.55 11.73
N ARG A 343 -8.02 -14.14 10.68
CA ARG A 343 -7.81 -15.54 10.32
C ARG A 343 -6.36 -15.84 9.96
N GLU A 344 -5.97 -17.07 10.02
CA GLU A 344 -4.69 -17.51 9.45
C GLU A 344 -4.69 -17.28 7.93
N ARG A 345 -3.50 -17.02 7.38
CA ARG A 345 -3.31 -16.94 5.92
C ARG A 345 -3.45 -18.35 5.31
N ASP A 346 -4.07 -18.41 4.14
CA ASP A 346 -4.13 -19.63 3.33
C ASP A 346 -2.81 -19.85 2.56
N THR A 347 -2.04 -18.78 2.36
CA THR A 347 -0.74 -18.78 1.69
C THR A 347 0.40 -18.72 2.70
N ALA A 348 1.57 -19.26 2.33
CA ALA A 348 2.73 -19.24 3.21
C ALA A 348 3.13 -17.80 3.62
N SER A 349 3.56 -17.65 4.86
CA SER A 349 4.09 -16.38 5.36
C SER A 349 5.61 -16.36 5.17
N GLY A 350 6.15 -15.41 4.39
CA GLY A 350 7.59 -15.25 4.20
C GLY A 350 8.33 -14.59 5.38
N GLY A 351 7.61 -14.14 6.40
CA GLY A 351 8.14 -13.30 7.50
C GLY A 351 8.48 -14.04 8.79
N GLU A 352 8.79 -15.35 8.79
CA GLU A 352 9.24 -16.01 10.02
C GLU A 352 10.61 -15.48 10.48
N THR A 353 10.63 -14.91 11.69
CA THR A 353 11.90 -14.50 12.31
C THR A 353 12.77 -15.73 12.57
N PRO A 354 13.99 -15.83 12.03
CA PRO A 354 14.89 -16.93 12.29
C PRO A 354 15.12 -17.09 13.80
N ARG A 355 15.05 -18.33 14.29
CA ARG A 355 15.35 -18.66 15.69
C ARG A 355 16.65 -19.44 15.74
N ALA A 356 17.54 -19.06 16.66
CA ALA A 356 18.82 -19.74 16.85
C ALA A 356 18.66 -21.26 17.08
N THR A 357 17.58 -21.66 17.73
CA THR A 357 17.24 -23.07 17.99
C THR A 357 16.81 -23.88 16.76
N ARG A 358 16.60 -23.21 15.59
CA ARG A 358 16.30 -23.89 14.30
C ARG A 358 17.53 -23.96 13.38
N LEU A 359 18.67 -23.44 13.83
CA LEU A 359 19.93 -23.41 13.06
C LEU A 359 20.96 -24.45 13.55
N GLY A 360 20.55 -25.32 14.49
CA GLY A 360 21.36 -26.41 15.05
C GLY A 360 20.96 -27.78 14.53
#